data_89d38f93fbde698aa28e9c9f17c48382
#
_entry.id   89d38f93fbde698aa28e9c9f17c48382
#
_cell.length_a   1.000
_cell.length_b   1.000
_cell.length_c   1.000
_cell.angle_alpha   90.00
_cell.angle_beta   90.00
_cell.angle_gamma   90.00
#
_symmetry.space_group_name_H-M   'P 1'
#
loop_
_entity.id
_entity.type
_entity.pdbx_description
1 polymer ?
#
loop_
_entity_poly.entity_id
_entity_poly.type
_entity_poly.pdbx_seq_one_letter_code
_entity_poly.pdbx_strand_id
1 'polypeptide(L)'
;KHTLLALNIADDYFKAKSQVDTLEEDMEAKDRETYDMKHDLIAAEIQAGDLKKELEEKRIELEHVRGEREELQRQLDKANKDLEDLLKA
;
A
#
# COMPACT_ATOMS: atom_id res chain seq x y z
N LYS A 1 -35.08 -46.32 31.84
CA LYS A 1 -35.39 -44.84 31.78
C LYS A 1 -34.17 -43.99 32.14
N HIS A 2 -33.47 -44.30 33.22
CA HIS A 2 -32.27 -43.54 33.63
C HIS A 2 -31.10 -43.71 32.64
N THR A 3 -30.92 -44.87 32.05
CA THR A 3 -29.87 -45.14 31.10
C THR A 3 -30.07 -44.31 29.80
N LEU A 4 -31.29 -44.22 29.31
CA LEU A 4 -31.63 -43.45 28.11
C LEU A 4 -31.42 -41.96 28.37
N LEU A 5 -31.82 -41.45 29.52
CA LEU A 5 -31.61 -40.06 29.90
C LEU A 5 -30.13 -39.70 30.03
N ALA A 6 -29.33 -40.58 30.63
CA ALA A 6 -27.89 -40.41 30.75
C ALA A 6 -27.20 -40.39 29.39
N LEU A 7 -27.62 -41.27 28.45
CA LEU A 7 -27.11 -41.30 27.09
C LEU A 7 -27.46 -40.03 26.32
N ASN A 8 -28.66 -39.47 26.50
CA ASN A 8 -29.08 -38.24 25.88
C ASN A 8 -28.27 -37.03 26.40
N ILE A 9 -28.02 -36.98 27.70
CA ILE A 9 -27.21 -35.95 28.35
C ILE A 9 -25.77 -36.02 27.80
N ALA A 10 -25.20 -37.20 27.75
CA ALA A 10 -23.86 -37.41 27.22
C ALA A 10 -23.75 -37.00 25.76
N ASP A 11 -24.72 -37.33 24.92
CA ASP A 11 -24.78 -36.97 23.53
C ASP A 11 -24.86 -35.45 23.36
N ASP A 12 -25.72 -34.80 24.13
CA ASP A 12 -25.83 -33.33 24.12
C ASP A 12 -24.52 -32.64 24.57
N TYR A 13 -23.84 -33.19 25.55
CA TYR A 13 -22.54 -32.72 26.00
C TYR A 13 -21.51 -32.80 24.91
N PHE A 14 -21.39 -33.94 24.22
CA PHE A 14 -20.45 -34.12 23.12
C PHE A 14 -20.72 -33.20 21.94
N LYS A 15 -21.98 -32.97 21.62
CA LYS A 15 -22.39 -32.03 20.57
C LYS A 15 -22.01 -30.60 20.94
N ALA A 16 -22.29 -30.18 22.16
CA ALA A 16 -21.95 -28.84 22.65
C ALA A 16 -20.44 -28.63 22.66
N LYS A 17 -19.68 -29.62 23.12
CA LYS A 17 -18.22 -29.56 23.14
C LYS A 17 -17.65 -29.47 21.73
N SER A 18 -18.17 -30.25 20.79
CA SER A 18 -17.77 -30.20 19.39
C SER A 18 -18.03 -28.84 18.78
N GLN A 19 -19.15 -28.22 19.08
CA GLN A 19 -19.47 -26.86 18.63
C GLN A 19 -18.51 -25.81 19.19
N VAL A 20 -18.18 -25.92 20.48
CA VAL A 20 -17.20 -25.02 21.11
C VAL A 20 -15.83 -25.18 20.47
N ASP A 21 -15.38 -26.43 20.29
CA ASP A 21 -14.07 -26.69 19.62
C ASP A 21 -14.01 -26.09 18.23
N THR A 22 -15.09 -26.23 17.45
CA THR A 22 -15.19 -25.63 16.11
C THR A 22 -15.14 -24.10 16.17
N LEU A 23 -15.84 -23.48 17.11
CA LEU A 23 -15.83 -22.03 17.28
C LEU A 23 -14.45 -21.53 17.69
N GLU A 24 -13.75 -22.26 18.58
CA GLU A 24 -12.38 -21.92 18.97
C GLU A 24 -11.42 -21.97 17.78
N GLU A 25 -11.51 -23.00 16.95
CA GLU A 25 -10.72 -23.13 15.73
C GLU A 25 -11.01 -21.98 14.75
N ASP A 26 -12.29 -21.61 14.58
CA ASP A 26 -12.69 -20.51 13.71
C ASP A 26 -12.16 -19.18 14.25
N MET A 27 -12.19 -18.95 15.57
CA MET A 27 -11.64 -17.76 16.20
C MET A 27 -10.13 -17.66 15.99
N GLU A 28 -9.40 -18.73 16.17
CA GLU A 28 -7.95 -18.78 15.94
C GLU A 28 -7.61 -18.50 14.47
N ALA A 29 -8.39 -19.06 13.55
CA ALA A 29 -8.22 -18.80 12.12
C ALA A 29 -8.44 -17.32 11.78
N LYS A 30 -9.48 -16.72 12.34
CA LYS A 30 -9.77 -15.30 12.14
C LYS A 30 -8.72 -14.40 12.78
N ASP A 31 -8.20 -14.77 13.93
CA ASP A 31 -7.12 -14.00 14.58
C ASP A 31 -5.86 -14.02 13.73
N ARG A 32 -5.50 -15.16 13.13
CA ARG A 32 -4.39 -15.25 12.19
C ARG A 32 -4.62 -14.40 10.95
N GLU A 33 -5.82 -14.48 10.38
CA GLU A 33 -6.20 -13.67 9.22
C GLU A 33 -6.11 -12.16 9.53
N THR A 34 -6.61 -11.74 10.67
CA THR A 34 -6.53 -10.34 11.11
C THR A 34 -5.09 -9.90 11.30
N TYR A 35 -4.25 -10.75 11.89
CA TYR A 35 -2.83 -10.47 12.06
C TYR A 35 -2.15 -10.28 10.71
N ASP A 36 -2.40 -11.18 9.76
CA ASP A 36 -1.82 -11.11 8.41
C ASP A 36 -2.27 -9.85 7.68
N MET A 37 -3.55 -9.51 7.78
CA MET A 37 -4.10 -8.29 7.19
C MET A 37 -3.46 -7.03 7.75
N LYS A 38 -3.25 -6.97 9.06
CA LYS A 38 -2.56 -5.84 9.71
C LYS A 38 -1.12 -5.73 9.23
N HIS A 39 -0.44 -6.85 9.11
CA HIS A 39 0.93 -6.90 8.63
C HIS A 39 1.02 -6.41 7.19
N ASP A 40 0.12 -6.85 6.32
CA ASP A 40 0.04 -6.44 4.93
C ASP A 40 -0.29 -4.94 4.80
N LEU A 41 -1.17 -4.44 5.66
CA LEU A 41 -1.52 -3.02 5.69
C LEU A 41 -0.31 -2.15 6.04
N ILE A 42 0.46 -2.54 7.05
CA ILE A 42 1.67 -1.82 7.44
C ILE A 42 2.69 -1.84 6.31
N ALA A 43 2.89 -2.98 5.66
CA ALA A 43 3.80 -3.09 4.53
C ALA A 43 3.36 -2.19 3.36
N ALA A 44 2.06 -2.15 3.07
CA ALA A 44 1.50 -1.28 2.04
C ALA A 44 1.66 0.20 2.37
N GLU A 45 1.48 0.59 3.63
CA GLU A 45 1.68 1.97 4.09
C GLU A 45 3.14 2.42 3.94
N ILE A 46 4.08 1.54 4.28
CA ILE A 46 5.52 1.81 4.11
C ILE A 46 5.84 1.99 2.63
N GLN A 47 5.35 1.11 1.79
CA GLN A 47 5.56 1.18 0.34
C GLN A 47 4.97 2.47 -0.25
N ALA A 48 3.76 2.84 0.17
CA ALA A 48 3.12 4.09 -0.26
C ALA A 48 3.93 5.32 0.17
N GLY A 49 4.49 5.30 1.38
CA GLY A 49 5.37 6.35 1.87
C GLY A 49 6.64 6.49 1.05
N ASP A 50 7.27 5.37 0.71
CA ASP A 50 8.48 5.34 -0.12
C ASP A 50 8.21 5.86 -1.53
N LEU A 51 7.12 5.43 -2.15
CA LEU A 51 6.69 5.91 -3.46
C LEU A 51 6.41 7.42 -3.45
N LYS A 52 5.83 7.93 -2.38
CA LYS A 52 5.55 9.35 -2.21
C LYS A 52 6.83 10.18 -2.17
N LYS A 53 7.87 9.67 -1.48
CA LYS A 53 9.19 10.29 -1.44
C LYS A 53 9.84 10.29 -2.80
N GLU A 54 9.82 9.17 -3.50
CA GLU A 54 10.38 9.07 -4.85
C GLU A 54 9.67 10.03 -5.82
N LEU A 55 8.35 10.14 -5.72
CA LEU A 55 7.57 11.05 -6.54
C LEU A 55 7.98 12.51 -6.30
N GLU A 56 8.17 12.90 -5.03
CA GLU A 56 8.59 14.24 -4.67
C GLU A 56 10.01 14.54 -5.18
N GLU A 57 10.93 13.61 -5.07
CA GLU A 57 12.28 13.73 -5.62
C GLU A 57 12.26 13.91 -7.14
N LYS A 58 11.44 13.14 -7.83
CA LYS A 58 11.28 13.24 -9.29
C LYS A 58 10.65 14.58 -9.70
N ARG A 59 9.71 15.07 -8.91
CA ARG A 59 9.10 16.39 -9.14
C ARG A 59 10.14 17.50 -9.05
N ILE A 60 10.99 17.44 -8.05
CA ILE A 60 12.07 18.42 -7.85
C ILE A 60 13.08 18.35 -8.99
N GLU A 61 13.51 17.15 -9.39
CA GLU A 61 14.39 16.95 -10.55
C GLU A 61 13.78 17.52 -11.83
N LEU A 62 12.49 17.26 -12.04
CA LEU A 62 11.77 17.75 -13.22
C LEU A 62 11.73 19.29 -13.25
N GLU A 63 11.47 19.94 -12.13
CA GLU A 63 11.50 21.40 -12.03
C GLU A 63 12.88 21.96 -12.33
N HIS A 64 13.92 21.29 -11.84
CA HIS A 64 15.30 21.70 -12.09
C HIS A 64 15.63 21.61 -13.59
N VAL A 65 15.28 20.50 -14.23
CA VAL A 65 15.50 20.30 -15.66
C VAL A 65 14.71 21.31 -16.50
N ARG A 66 13.48 21.62 -16.11
CA ARG A 66 12.67 22.66 -16.76
C ARG A 66 13.34 24.02 -16.68
N GLY A 67 13.87 24.37 -15.50
CA GLY A 67 14.60 25.61 -15.33
C GLY A 67 15.83 25.70 -16.22
N GLU A 68 16.62 24.62 -16.30
CA GLU A 68 17.75 24.53 -17.21
C GLU A 68 17.34 24.68 -18.67
N ARG A 69 16.28 23.99 -19.06
CA ARG A 69 15.74 24.06 -20.42
C ARG A 69 15.30 25.49 -20.77
N GLU A 70 14.61 26.15 -19.87
CA GLU A 70 14.17 27.55 -20.10
C GLU A 70 15.36 28.49 -20.24
N GLU A 71 16.39 28.30 -19.42
CA GLU A 71 17.59 29.11 -19.48
C GLU A 71 18.35 28.88 -20.80
N LEU A 72 18.50 27.65 -21.23
CA LEU A 72 19.09 27.32 -22.52
C LEU A 72 18.30 27.90 -23.69
N GLN A 73 16.96 27.87 -23.59
CA GLN A 73 16.11 28.46 -24.61
C GLN A 73 16.32 29.98 -24.71
N ARG A 74 16.44 30.66 -23.57
CA ARG A 74 16.74 32.11 -23.54
C ARG A 74 18.09 32.42 -24.18
N GLN A 75 19.10 31.61 -23.85
CA GLN A 75 20.44 31.77 -24.44
C GLN A 75 20.41 31.54 -25.95
N LEU A 76 19.67 30.54 -26.40
CA LEU A 76 19.52 30.25 -27.83
C LEU A 76 18.80 31.38 -28.55
N ASP A 77 17.72 31.88 -27.99
CA ASP A 77 16.95 33.00 -28.57
C ASP A 77 17.80 34.27 -28.65
N LYS A 78 18.59 34.54 -27.62
CA LYS A 78 19.53 35.66 -27.63
C LYS A 78 20.61 35.49 -28.68
N ALA A 79 21.20 34.34 -28.79
CA ALA A 79 22.22 34.03 -29.82
C ALA A 79 21.66 34.18 -31.22
N ASN A 80 20.45 33.72 -31.45
CA ASN A 80 19.77 33.86 -32.74
C ASN A 80 19.49 35.30 -33.09
N LYS A 81 19.07 36.12 -32.09
CA LYS A 81 18.83 37.54 -32.26
C LYS A 81 20.12 38.27 -32.59
N ASP A 82 21.19 37.99 -31.85
CA ASP A 82 22.49 38.61 -32.08
C ASP A 82 23.01 38.25 -33.50
N LEU A 83 22.81 37.05 -33.95
CA LEU A 83 23.17 36.62 -35.30
C LEU A 83 22.36 37.35 -36.35
N GLU A 84 21.03 37.49 -36.16
CA GLU A 84 20.18 38.25 -37.09
C GLU A 84 20.63 39.72 -37.17
N ASP A 85 20.94 40.34 -36.02
CA ASP A 85 21.41 41.72 -35.96
C ASP A 85 22.74 41.88 -36.73
N LEU A 86 23.63 40.94 -36.59
CA LEU A 86 24.90 40.89 -37.33
C LEU A 86 24.70 40.81 -38.85
N LEU A 87 23.75 39.94 -39.24
CA LEU A 87 23.45 39.73 -40.68
C LEU A 87 22.79 40.95 -41.35
N LYS A 88 22.07 41.77 -40.56
CA LYS A 88 21.45 43.01 -41.03
C LYS A 88 22.40 44.19 -41.09
N ALA A 89 23.43 44.12 -40.29
CA ALA A 89 24.47 45.14 -40.30
C ALA A 89 25.35 45.00 -41.54
#